data_b34b293a1f1938c68885bac4da05ee3f
#
_entry.id   b34b293a1f1938c68885bac4da05ee3f
#
_cell.length_a   1.000
_cell.length_b   1.000
_cell.length_c   1.000
_cell.angle_alpha   90.00
_cell.angle_beta   90.00
_cell.angle_gamma   90.00
#
_symmetry.space_group_name_H-M   'P 1'
#
loop_
_entity.id
_entity.type
_entity.pdbx_description
1 polymer ?
#
loop_
_entity_poly.entity_id
_entity_poly.type
_entity_poly.pdbx_seq_one_letter_code
_entity_poly.pdbx_strand_id
1 'polypeptide(L)'
;MYRITKVLNHNTVLAVKDKSAREYLIVGKGVGFGKKITQSVEPTEEDSLYELTQTRDRGPAKDIVKSIEPEYLEIANTLLDDAEREFGHIDRSILFPMADHIAFAVKRMENKEQISNPLNDDIRVMFYREYKVAENIRHILKDKKQIDIIDDEIGYITLHIHTSLNNSKVSDAMEMAAAVRKCATFIEEKIGKHIDVTTMAYNRLMNHIRHMVSRAATGEKLKVDLNQFIEKNYPESFALAGDICKELGKDLNHEFLDNETGYLAIHIEQIKCDEMVSE
;
A
#
# COMPACT_ATOMS: atom_id res chain seq x y z
N MET A 1 -26.23 15.15 14.61
CA MET A 1 -25.64 15.47 15.90
C MET A 1 -25.10 14.19 16.53
N TYR A 2 -23.97 14.26 17.21
CA TYR A 2 -23.33 13.12 17.85
C TYR A 2 -23.16 13.43 19.35
N ARG A 3 -23.32 12.41 20.18
CA ARG A 3 -23.17 12.53 21.64
C ARG A 3 -21.87 11.89 22.07
N ILE A 4 -20.99 12.66 22.70
CA ILE A 4 -19.67 12.21 23.15
C ILE A 4 -19.81 11.13 24.22
N THR A 5 -19.19 9.98 23.99
CA THR A 5 -19.07 8.87 24.95
C THR A 5 -17.71 8.87 25.64
N LYS A 6 -16.66 9.37 24.96
CA LYS A 6 -15.32 9.51 25.53
C LYS A 6 -14.56 10.62 24.79
N VAL A 7 -13.89 11.48 25.53
CA VAL A 7 -12.88 12.40 24.99
C VAL A 7 -11.53 11.70 25.09
N LEU A 8 -10.87 11.47 23.94
CA LEU A 8 -9.58 10.82 23.89
C LEU A 8 -8.45 11.84 24.06
N ASN A 9 -8.54 12.95 23.34
CA ASN A 9 -7.70 14.14 23.49
C ASN A 9 -8.40 15.38 22.91
N HIS A 10 -7.67 16.49 22.72
CA HIS A 10 -8.24 17.74 22.20
C HIS A 10 -8.80 17.63 20.77
N ASN A 11 -8.29 16.69 19.95
CA ASN A 11 -8.61 16.54 18.55
C ASN A 11 -9.37 15.25 18.24
N THR A 12 -9.64 14.40 19.22
CA THR A 12 -10.20 13.07 19.00
C THR A 12 -11.23 12.70 20.05
N VAL A 13 -12.44 12.34 19.62
CA VAL A 13 -13.52 11.92 20.52
C VAL A 13 -14.20 10.65 20.01
N LEU A 14 -14.73 9.85 20.94
CA LEU A 14 -15.70 8.81 20.64
C LEU A 14 -17.10 9.36 20.88
N ALA A 15 -18.02 9.09 19.97
CA ALA A 15 -19.38 9.57 20.05
C ALA A 15 -20.37 8.57 19.44
N VAL A 16 -21.61 8.65 19.86
CA VAL A 16 -22.74 7.89 19.31
C VAL A 16 -23.63 8.84 18.53
N LYS A 17 -24.03 8.47 17.33
CA LYS A 17 -24.96 9.25 16.52
C LYS A 17 -26.35 9.23 17.17
N ASP A 18 -26.98 10.39 17.32
CA ASP A 18 -28.35 10.49 17.85
C ASP A 18 -29.30 9.58 17.08
N LYS A 19 -30.14 8.86 17.82
CA LYS A 19 -31.10 7.87 17.28
C LYS A 19 -30.48 6.63 16.63
N SER A 20 -29.19 6.40 16.81
CA SER A 20 -28.47 5.23 16.30
C SER A 20 -27.61 4.65 17.43
N ALA A 21 -27.47 3.32 17.50
CA ALA A 21 -26.56 2.67 18.44
C ALA A 21 -25.10 2.59 17.91
N ARG A 22 -24.82 3.20 16.76
CA ARG A 22 -23.49 3.13 16.13
C ARG A 22 -22.54 4.11 16.78
N GLU A 23 -21.35 3.60 17.11
CA GLU A 23 -20.27 4.40 17.64
C GLU A 23 -19.35 4.89 16.52
N TYR A 24 -18.86 6.11 16.69
CA TYR A 24 -17.97 6.79 15.75
C TYR A 24 -16.74 7.33 16.46
N LEU A 25 -15.60 7.24 15.81
CA LEU A 25 -14.44 8.05 16.10
C LEU A 25 -14.55 9.33 15.27
N ILE A 26 -14.39 10.48 15.90
CA ILE A 26 -14.34 11.79 15.24
C ILE A 26 -12.94 12.35 15.47
N VAL A 27 -12.23 12.64 14.38
CA VAL A 27 -10.90 13.23 14.38
C VAL A 27 -10.98 14.58 13.69
N GLY A 28 -10.64 15.65 14.42
CA GLY A 28 -10.66 17.01 13.89
C GLY A 28 -10.06 18.01 14.87
N LYS A 29 -9.55 19.13 14.35
CA LYS A 29 -8.86 20.13 15.16
C LYS A 29 -9.79 20.73 16.22
N GLY A 30 -9.45 20.46 17.50
CA GLY A 30 -10.20 21.01 18.64
C GLY A 30 -11.57 20.36 18.89
N VAL A 31 -11.94 19.27 18.21
CA VAL A 31 -13.25 18.61 18.33
C VAL A 31 -13.52 18.13 19.77
N GLY A 32 -12.48 17.80 20.52
CA GLY A 32 -12.53 17.40 21.92
C GLY A 32 -12.15 18.51 22.91
N PHE A 33 -11.72 19.69 22.42
CA PHE A 33 -11.24 20.75 23.29
C PHE A 33 -12.35 21.30 24.18
N GLY A 34 -12.14 21.24 25.50
CA GLY A 34 -13.13 21.69 26.49
C GLY A 34 -14.42 20.87 26.55
N LYS A 35 -14.52 19.78 25.80
CA LYS A 35 -15.70 18.91 25.76
C LYS A 35 -15.68 17.88 26.89
N LYS A 36 -16.89 17.49 27.30
CA LYS A 36 -17.14 16.47 28.32
C LYS A 36 -18.03 15.35 27.76
N ILE A 37 -17.98 14.19 28.40
CA ILE A 37 -18.90 13.08 28.13
C ILE A 37 -20.35 13.59 28.21
N THR A 38 -21.20 13.07 27.38
CA THR A 38 -22.61 13.43 27.19
C THR A 38 -22.89 14.73 26.43
N GLN A 39 -21.90 15.59 26.22
CA GLN A 39 -22.09 16.77 25.39
C GLN A 39 -22.24 16.39 23.91
N SER A 40 -22.94 17.21 23.18
CA SER A 40 -23.10 17.04 21.75
C SER A 40 -21.94 17.66 20.97
N VAL A 41 -21.58 17.01 19.87
CA VAL A 41 -20.64 17.50 18.88
C VAL A 41 -21.30 17.41 17.51
N GLU A 42 -21.09 18.41 16.69
CA GLU A 42 -21.49 18.44 15.30
C GLU A 42 -20.23 18.58 14.47
N PRO A 43 -19.80 17.48 13.80
CA PRO A 43 -18.62 17.51 12.97
C PRO A 43 -18.77 18.50 11.82
N THR A 44 -17.70 19.18 11.49
CA THR A 44 -17.58 20.06 10.33
C THR A 44 -17.11 19.27 9.10
N GLU A 45 -17.03 19.92 7.95
CA GLU A 45 -16.48 19.31 6.72
C GLU A 45 -14.97 18.98 6.84
N GLU A 46 -14.28 19.64 7.79
CA GLU A 46 -12.85 19.39 8.06
C GLU A 46 -12.62 18.22 9.02
N ASP A 47 -13.68 17.72 9.67
CA ASP A 47 -13.57 16.63 10.63
C ASP A 47 -13.79 15.28 9.95
N SER A 48 -12.95 14.32 10.26
CA SER A 48 -13.04 12.95 9.76
C SER A 48 -13.87 12.08 10.68
N LEU A 49 -14.84 11.37 10.12
CA LEU A 49 -15.73 10.46 10.83
C LEU A 49 -15.46 9.01 10.45
N TYR A 50 -15.24 8.17 11.46
CA TYR A 50 -15.01 6.74 11.28
C TYR A 50 -16.03 5.94 12.08
N GLU A 51 -16.83 5.13 11.39
CA GLU A 51 -17.74 4.19 12.06
C GLU A 51 -16.95 3.04 12.67
N LEU A 52 -17.15 2.75 13.96
CA LEU A 52 -16.44 1.70 14.68
C LEU A 52 -17.07 0.33 14.41
N THR A 53 -16.89 -0.16 13.20
CA THR A 53 -17.26 -1.51 12.76
C THR A 53 -16.09 -2.50 12.92
N GLN A 54 -16.25 -3.74 12.47
CA GLN A 54 -15.14 -4.68 12.38
C GLN A 54 -14.17 -4.25 11.28
N THR A 55 -12.88 -4.19 11.60
CA THR A 55 -11.83 -3.98 10.59
C THR A 55 -11.50 -5.30 9.89
N ARG A 56 -11.04 -5.22 8.63
CA ARG A 56 -10.78 -6.42 7.80
C ARG A 56 -9.64 -7.29 8.30
N ASP A 57 -8.62 -6.68 8.92
CA ASP A 57 -7.34 -7.37 9.19
C ASP A 57 -7.04 -7.63 10.68
N ARG A 58 -7.63 -6.90 11.64
CA ARG A 58 -7.22 -6.97 13.06
C ARG A 58 -8.36 -6.90 14.09
N GLY A 59 -9.56 -7.32 13.74
CA GLY A 59 -10.68 -7.36 14.68
C GLY A 59 -11.44 -6.04 14.82
N PRO A 60 -12.22 -5.85 15.90
CA PRO A 60 -13.08 -4.67 16.04
C PRO A 60 -12.28 -3.36 16.16
N ALA A 61 -12.59 -2.37 15.33
CA ALA A 61 -11.98 -1.03 15.39
C ALA A 61 -12.02 -0.41 16.80
N LYS A 62 -13.05 -0.74 17.57
CA LYS A 62 -13.23 -0.31 18.96
C LYS A 62 -12.10 -0.79 19.90
N ASP A 63 -11.57 -1.97 19.69
CA ASP A 63 -10.51 -2.52 20.54
C ASP A 63 -9.16 -1.89 20.17
N ILE A 64 -8.92 -1.63 18.90
CA ILE A 64 -7.75 -0.89 18.42
C ILE A 64 -7.74 0.53 19.02
N VAL A 65 -8.86 1.26 18.94
CA VAL A 65 -8.98 2.62 19.50
C VAL A 65 -8.73 2.67 21.01
N LYS A 66 -8.99 1.59 21.74
CA LYS A 66 -8.72 1.52 23.20
C LYS A 66 -7.24 1.27 23.51
N SER A 67 -6.51 0.60 22.63
CA SER A 67 -5.12 0.18 22.83
C SER A 67 -4.09 1.16 22.26
N ILE A 68 -4.50 2.03 21.33
CA ILE A 68 -3.61 2.99 20.67
C ILE A 68 -3.75 4.37 21.29
N GLU A 69 -2.63 5.06 21.45
CA GLU A 69 -2.63 6.47 21.84
C GLU A 69 -3.32 7.31 20.73
N PRO A 70 -4.22 8.24 21.11
CA PRO A 70 -5.00 9.04 20.16
C PRO A 70 -4.16 9.82 19.15
N GLU A 71 -2.93 10.16 19.51
CA GLU A 71 -2.01 10.87 18.63
C GLU A 71 -1.68 10.07 17.35
N TYR A 72 -1.57 8.73 17.44
CA TYR A 72 -1.31 7.90 16.25
C TYR A 72 -2.52 7.83 15.32
N LEU A 73 -3.73 7.94 15.86
CA LEU A 73 -4.94 8.09 15.05
C LEU A 73 -4.93 9.42 14.28
N GLU A 74 -4.49 10.51 14.90
CA GLU A 74 -4.33 11.81 14.23
C GLU A 74 -3.25 11.77 13.15
N ILE A 75 -2.11 11.13 13.43
CA ILE A 75 -1.02 10.97 12.46
C ILE A 75 -1.50 10.16 11.25
N ALA A 76 -2.15 9.03 11.47
CA ALA A 76 -2.70 8.21 10.41
C ALA A 76 -3.79 8.96 9.62
N ASN A 77 -4.66 9.74 10.30
CA ASN A 77 -5.67 10.56 9.64
C ASN A 77 -5.04 11.59 8.71
N THR A 78 -4.00 12.30 9.16
CA THR A 78 -3.28 13.28 8.32
C THR A 78 -2.72 12.63 7.06
N LEU A 79 -2.15 11.43 7.18
CA LEU A 79 -1.60 10.70 6.05
C LEU A 79 -2.69 10.22 5.08
N LEU A 80 -3.86 9.83 5.60
CA LEU A 80 -5.02 9.48 4.77
C LEU A 80 -5.61 10.70 4.06
N ASP A 81 -5.59 11.88 4.68
CA ASP A 81 -5.98 13.13 4.02
C ASP A 81 -5.04 13.46 2.85
N ASP A 82 -3.73 13.19 3.00
CA ASP A 82 -2.76 13.30 1.91
C ASP A 82 -3.05 12.30 0.78
N ALA A 83 -3.35 11.05 1.15
CA ALA A 83 -3.71 10.01 0.18
C ALA A 83 -5.00 10.36 -0.57
N GLU A 84 -6.01 10.86 0.13
CA GLU A 84 -7.29 11.25 -0.50
C GLU A 84 -7.12 12.45 -1.44
N ARG A 85 -6.23 13.41 -1.11
CA ARG A 85 -5.89 14.53 -2.00
C ARG A 85 -5.19 14.06 -3.28
N GLU A 86 -4.33 13.04 -3.20
CA GLU A 86 -3.58 12.52 -4.35
C GLU A 86 -4.43 11.58 -5.22
N PHE A 87 -5.23 10.72 -4.61
CA PHE A 87 -5.91 9.61 -5.30
C PHE A 87 -7.42 9.81 -5.46
N GLY A 88 -8.01 10.78 -4.77
CA GLY A 88 -9.45 10.92 -4.66
C GLY A 88 -10.03 10.00 -3.59
N HIS A 89 -11.17 9.35 -3.87
CA HIS A 89 -11.85 8.51 -2.88
C HIS A 89 -11.03 7.29 -2.47
N ILE A 90 -10.88 7.09 -1.15
CA ILE A 90 -10.16 5.95 -0.53
C ILE A 90 -11.04 5.27 0.53
N ASP A 91 -10.73 4.02 0.85
CA ASP A 91 -11.31 3.35 2.02
C ASP A 91 -10.64 3.82 3.31
N ARG A 92 -11.28 4.77 3.99
CA ARG A 92 -10.75 5.35 5.23
C ARG A 92 -10.79 4.40 6.42
N SER A 93 -11.41 3.21 6.32
CA SER A 93 -11.40 2.22 7.40
C SER A 93 -9.99 1.70 7.71
N ILE A 94 -9.05 1.90 6.79
CA ILE A 94 -7.63 1.59 6.97
C ILE A 94 -6.94 2.45 8.04
N LEU A 95 -7.59 3.50 8.55
CA LEU A 95 -7.09 4.32 9.64
C LEU A 95 -6.60 3.49 10.82
N PHE A 96 -7.41 2.52 11.24
CA PHE A 96 -7.13 1.75 12.45
C PHE A 96 -5.90 0.84 12.31
N PRO A 97 -5.78 -0.02 11.30
CA PRO A 97 -4.58 -0.83 11.10
C PRO A 97 -3.35 0.03 10.78
N MET A 98 -3.50 1.15 10.10
CA MET A 98 -2.38 2.07 9.84
C MET A 98 -1.90 2.75 11.12
N ALA A 99 -2.79 3.26 11.98
CA ALA A 99 -2.45 3.86 13.25
C ALA A 99 -1.76 2.88 14.19
N ASP A 100 -2.24 1.63 14.23
CA ASP A 100 -1.63 0.53 14.99
C ASP A 100 -0.20 0.24 14.48
N HIS A 101 -0.02 0.16 13.15
CA HIS A 101 1.31 -0.02 12.56
C HIS A 101 2.25 1.14 12.92
N ILE A 102 1.81 2.40 12.78
CA ILE A 102 2.63 3.57 13.11
C ILE A 102 3.02 3.57 14.60
N ALA A 103 2.09 3.24 15.50
CA ALA A 103 2.38 3.15 16.93
C ALA A 103 3.45 2.10 17.23
N PHE A 104 3.35 0.91 16.60
CA PHE A 104 4.37 -0.13 16.76
C PHE A 104 5.72 0.26 16.13
N ALA A 105 5.71 0.93 14.96
CA ALA A 105 6.91 1.43 14.31
C ALA A 105 7.65 2.43 15.21
N VAL A 106 6.93 3.40 15.77
CA VAL A 106 7.51 4.38 16.72
C VAL A 106 8.10 3.69 17.94
N LYS A 107 7.38 2.75 18.55
CA LYS A 107 7.86 1.98 19.70
C LYS A 107 9.14 1.19 19.39
N ARG A 108 9.23 0.56 18.21
CA ARG A 108 10.46 -0.13 17.79
C ARG A 108 11.62 0.85 17.69
N MET A 109 11.42 2.01 17.05
CA MET A 109 12.48 3.01 16.89
C MET A 109 12.94 3.59 18.23
N GLU A 110 12.03 3.85 19.18
CA GLU A 110 12.37 4.27 20.55
C GLU A 110 13.20 3.21 21.28
N ASN A 111 12.88 1.93 21.09
CA ASN A 111 13.63 0.80 21.65
C ASN A 111 14.92 0.48 20.85
N LYS A 112 15.23 1.21 19.77
CA LYS A 112 16.33 0.91 18.84
C LYS A 112 16.22 -0.47 18.19
N GLU A 113 15.01 -1.00 18.08
CA GLU A 113 14.69 -2.19 17.32
C GLU A 113 14.46 -1.79 15.86
N GLN A 114 14.99 -2.57 14.93
CA GLN A 114 14.76 -2.36 13.50
C GLN A 114 14.03 -3.57 12.93
N ILE A 115 13.10 -3.30 12.03
CA ILE A 115 12.57 -4.34 11.16
C ILE A 115 13.31 -4.29 9.83
N SER A 116 13.30 -5.42 9.13
CA SER A 116 13.75 -5.49 7.74
C SER A 116 12.55 -5.76 6.84
N ASN A 117 12.42 -4.98 5.80
CA ASN A 117 11.47 -5.23 4.73
C ASN A 117 12.26 -5.56 3.43
N PRO A 118 12.56 -6.84 3.18
CA PRO A 118 13.37 -7.23 2.03
C PRO A 118 12.72 -6.89 0.67
N LEU A 119 11.44 -6.53 0.68
CA LEU A 119 10.68 -6.12 -0.51
C LEU A 119 10.53 -4.59 -0.61
N ASN A 120 11.20 -3.80 0.23
CA ASN A 120 10.97 -2.36 0.28
C ASN A 120 11.26 -1.66 -1.06
N ASP A 121 12.33 -2.04 -1.74
CA ASP A 121 12.67 -1.47 -3.05
C ASP A 121 11.64 -1.87 -4.12
N ASP A 122 11.17 -3.11 -4.11
CA ASP A 122 10.11 -3.57 -5.01
C ASP A 122 8.79 -2.84 -4.74
N ILE A 123 8.40 -2.69 -3.47
CA ILE A 123 7.23 -1.92 -3.04
C ILE A 123 7.33 -0.46 -3.52
N ARG A 124 8.50 0.16 -3.34
CA ARG A 124 8.73 1.55 -3.78
C ARG A 124 8.56 1.73 -5.28
N VAL A 125 9.01 0.77 -6.08
CA VAL A 125 8.86 0.81 -7.54
C VAL A 125 7.44 0.48 -7.96
N MET A 126 6.85 -0.59 -7.43
CA MET A 126 5.51 -1.06 -7.81
C MET A 126 4.41 -0.08 -7.40
N PHE A 127 4.52 0.51 -6.23
CA PHE A 127 3.53 1.40 -5.64
C PHE A 127 4.11 2.82 -5.47
N TYR A 128 4.81 3.31 -6.49
CA TYR A 128 5.57 4.56 -6.42
C TYR A 128 4.76 5.77 -5.95
N ARG A 129 3.52 5.93 -6.43
CA ARG A 129 2.67 7.07 -6.03
C ARG A 129 2.24 6.95 -4.57
N GLU A 130 1.84 5.76 -4.15
CA GLU A 130 1.48 5.45 -2.77
C GLU A 130 2.70 5.63 -1.84
N TYR A 131 3.88 5.21 -2.29
CA TYR A 131 5.13 5.39 -1.55
C TYR A 131 5.47 6.88 -1.36
N LYS A 132 5.26 7.72 -2.39
CA LYS A 132 5.46 9.16 -2.28
C LYS A 132 4.52 9.81 -1.27
N VAL A 133 3.29 9.36 -1.15
CA VAL A 133 2.38 9.82 -0.10
C VAL A 133 2.84 9.29 1.27
N ALA A 134 3.24 8.02 1.37
CA ALA A 134 3.73 7.41 2.60
C ALA A 134 4.98 8.13 3.16
N GLU A 135 5.87 8.65 2.30
CA GLU A 135 7.05 9.42 2.71
C GLU A 135 6.71 10.66 3.56
N ASN A 136 5.50 11.23 3.46
CA ASN A 136 5.07 12.38 4.27
C ASN A 136 5.11 12.06 5.77
N ILE A 137 5.03 10.78 6.16
CA ILE A 137 5.15 10.35 7.55
C ILE A 137 6.47 10.81 8.19
N ARG A 138 7.54 10.98 7.40
CA ARG A 138 8.84 11.46 7.91
C ARG A 138 8.73 12.82 8.57
N HIS A 139 8.09 13.76 7.87
CA HIS A 139 7.89 15.11 8.39
C HIS A 139 6.95 15.09 9.59
N ILE A 140 5.85 14.35 9.51
CA ILE A 140 4.85 14.27 10.57
C ILE A 140 5.47 13.71 11.86
N LEU A 141 6.25 12.62 11.80
CA LEU A 141 6.89 12.03 12.97
C LEU A 141 8.07 12.86 13.46
N LYS A 142 8.82 13.51 12.56
CA LYS A 142 9.90 14.42 12.94
C LYS A 142 9.36 15.61 13.74
N ASP A 143 8.28 16.22 13.28
CA ASP A 143 7.68 17.40 13.91
C ASP A 143 7.01 17.04 15.24
N LYS A 144 6.25 15.94 15.30
CA LYS A 144 5.46 15.57 16.47
C LYS A 144 6.24 14.80 17.55
N LYS A 145 7.16 13.93 17.13
CA LYS A 145 7.84 12.95 18.01
C LYS A 145 9.36 13.07 18.00
N GLN A 146 9.96 13.89 17.12
CA GLN A 146 11.42 13.97 16.90
C GLN A 146 12.04 12.62 16.48
N ILE A 147 11.26 11.79 15.78
CA ILE A 147 11.66 10.45 15.31
C ILE A 147 11.94 10.50 13.82
N ASP A 148 13.06 9.89 13.41
CA ASP A 148 13.42 9.65 12.02
C ASP A 148 13.01 8.22 11.67
N ILE A 149 11.92 8.07 10.89
CA ILE A 149 11.40 6.78 10.45
C ILE A 149 12.26 6.19 9.34
N ILE A 150 12.50 4.88 9.38
CA ILE A 150 13.29 4.15 8.37
C ILE A 150 12.44 3.80 7.14
N ASP A 151 13.12 3.57 6.02
CA ASP A 151 12.48 3.26 4.74
C ASP A 151 11.63 1.98 4.79
N ASP A 152 12.07 0.97 5.51
CA ASP A 152 11.37 -0.30 5.65
C ASP A 152 9.97 -0.13 6.26
N GLU A 153 9.81 0.77 7.23
CA GLU A 153 8.50 1.10 7.80
C GLU A 153 7.62 1.88 6.81
N ILE A 154 8.23 2.75 5.99
CA ILE A 154 7.50 3.47 4.93
C ILE A 154 6.95 2.51 3.90
N GLY A 155 7.70 1.45 3.57
CA GLY A 155 7.20 0.38 2.70
C GLY A 155 5.91 -0.27 3.23
N TYR A 156 5.85 -0.58 4.52
CA TYR A 156 4.62 -1.12 5.12
C TYR A 156 3.46 -0.10 5.13
N ILE A 157 3.74 1.18 5.43
CA ILE A 157 2.73 2.25 5.34
C ILE A 157 2.22 2.39 3.91
N THR A 158 3.10 2.25 2.91
CA THR A 158 2.73 2.23 1.49
C THR A 158 1.70 1.16 1.18
N LEU A 159 1.89 -0.05 1.71
CA LEU A 159 0.93 -1.14 1.53
C LEU A 159 -0.44 -0.83 2.14
N HIS A 160 -0.48 -0.16 3.30
CA HIS A 160 -1.75 0.31 3.87
C HIS A 160 -2.45 1.32 2.96
N ILE A 161 -1.72 2.29 2.39
CA ILE A 161 -2.28 3.25 1.43
C ILE A 161 -2.78 2.51 0.18
N HIS A 162 -1.98 1.60 -0.38
CA HIS A 162 -2.37 0.82 -1.56
C HIS A 162 -3.67 0.05 -1.34
N THR A 163 -3.83 -0.59 -0.19
CA THR A 163 -5.04 -1.37 0.11
C THR A 163 -6.28 -0.50 0.31
N SER A 164 -6.11 0.77 0.70
CA SER A 164 -7.21 1.74 0.76
C SER A 164 -7.80 2.08 -0.61
N LEU A 165 -7.01 1.90 -1.68
CA LEU A 165 -7.42 2.17 -3.07
C LEU A 165 -8.12 0.98 -3.72
N ASN A 166 -7.73 -0.25 -3.36
CA ASN A 166 -8.06 -1.46 -4.10
C ASN A 166 -8.98 -2.43 -3.35
N ASN A 167 -9.45 -2.06 -2.16
CA ASN A 167 -10.30 -2.91 -1.33
C ASN A 167 -9.71 -4.31 -1.05
N SER A 168 -8.36 -4.40 -1.01
CA SER A 168 -7.57 -5.61 -0.76
C SER A 168 -7.00 -5.62 0.66
N LYS A 169 -6.28 -6.69 1.04
CA LYS A 169 -5.57 -6.77 2.31
C LYS A 169 -4.10 -6.41 2.12
N VAL A 170 -3.43 -5.99 3.20
CA VAL A 170 -1.98 -5.77 3.21
C VAL A 170 -1.22 -7.04 2.85
N SER A 171 -1.71 -8.21 3.31
CA SER A 171 -1.17 -9.52 2.92
C SER A 171 -1.14 -9.73 1.41
N ASP A 172 -2.24 -9.37 0.72
CA ASP A 172 -2.38 -9.59 -0.72
C ASP A 172 -1.39 -8.70 -1.51
N ALA A 173 -1.23 -7.44 -1.07
CA ALA A 173 -0.24 -6.53 -1.66
C ALA A 173 1.20 -7.01 -1.41
N MET A 174 1.48 -7.58 -0.23
CA MET A 174 2.77 -8.16 0.10
C MET A 174 3.05 -9.43 -0.71
N GLU A 175 2.07 -10.31 -0.87
CA GLU A 175 2.17 -11.50 -1.73
C GLU A 175 2.43 -11.11 -3.18
N MET A 176 1.76 -10.08 -3.68
CA MET A 176 2.02 -9.53 -5.01
C MET A 176 3.47 -9.06 -5.15
N ALA A 177 3.98 -8.27 -4.19
CA ALA A 177 5.36 -7.79 -4.22
C ALA A 177 6.36 -8.95 -4.18
N ALA A 178 6.11 -9.97 -3.35
CA ALA A 178 6.94 -11.17 -3.27
C ALA A 178 6.92 -11.98 -4.57
N ALA A 179 5.76 -12.16 -5.20
CA ALA A 179 5.62 -12.88 -6.45
C ALA A 179 6.35 -12.14 -7.60
N VAL A 180 6.24 -10.81 -7.64
CA VAL A 180 6.95 -9.98 -8.62
C VAL A 180 8.46 -10.06 -8.41
N ARG A 181 8.94 -9.99 -7.17
CA ARG A 181 10.39 -10.17 -6.87
C ARG A 181 10.89 -11.54 -7.29
N LYS A 182 10.12 -12.60 -7.05
CA LYS A 182 10.43 -13.95 -7.52
C LYS A 182 10.59 -14.01 -9.05
N CYS A 183 9.71 -13.31 -9.78
CA CYS A 183 9.85 -13.20 -11.24
C CYS A 183 11.14 -12.49 -11.65
N ALA A 184 11.49 -11.37 -11.00
CA ALA A 184 12.74 -10.67 -11.27
C ALA A 184 13.94 -11.57 -11.02
N THR A 185 13.99 -12.29 -9.88
CA THR A 185 15.05 -13.25 -9.56
C THR A 185 15.12 -14.37 -10.59
N PHE A 186 13.98 -14.89 -11.05
CA PHE A 186 13.95 -15.91 -12.08
C PHE A 186 14.52 -15.41 -13.42
N ILE A 187 14.24 -14.15 -13.77
CA ILE A 187 14.84 -13.49 -14.95
C ILE A 187 16.35 -13.37 -14.76
N GLU A 188 16.81 -12.88 -13.61
CA GLU A 188 18.24 -12.76 -13.25
C GLU A 188 18.99 -14.09 -13.43
N GLU A 189 18.44 -15.17 -12.88
CA GLU A 189 19.03 -16.52 -13.00
C GLU A 189 19.13 -17.00 -14.45
N LYS A 190 18.10 -16.72 -15.27
CA LYS A 190 18.08 -17.15 -16.67
C LYS A 190 18.98 -16.32 -17.58
N ILE A 191 19.11 -15.02 -17.30
CA ILE A 191 20.00 -14.11 -18.04
C ILE A 191 21.43 -14.24 -17.54
N GLY A 192 21.64 -14.73 -16.31
CA GLY A 192 22.95 -14.85 -15.65
C GLY A 192 23.51 -13.52 -15.15
N LYS A 193 22.67 -12.52 -14.95
CA LYS A 193 23.04 -11.17 -14.51
C LYS A 193 22.07 -10.64 -13.47
N HIS A 194 22.55 -9.81 -12.56
CA HIS A 194 21.72 -9.08 -11.60
C HIS A 194 21.07 -7.86 -12.26
N ILE A 195 19.80 -7.64 -12.02
CA ILE A 195 19.05 -6.51 -12.56
C ILE A 195 19.06 -5.39 -11.51
N ASP A 196 19.63 -4.24 -11.85
CA ASP A 196 19.61 -3.08 -10.97
C ASP A 196 18.18 -2.50 -10.88
N VAL A 197 17.61 -2.53 -9.68
CA VAL A 197 16.25 -2.04 -9.37
C VAL A 197 16.08 -0.54 -9.63
N THR A 198 17.16 0.22 -9.78
CA THR A 198 17.12 1.65 -10.08
C THR A 198 16.98 1.96 -11.57
N THR A 199 17.14 0.96 -12.44
CA THR A 199 17.09 1.14 -13.90
C THR A 199 15.69 1.37 -14.44
N MET A 200 15.64 2.08 -15.58
CA MET A 200 14.37 2.29 -16.31
C MET A 200 13.80 0.96 -16.85
N ALA A 201 14.65 0.02 -17.23
CA ALA A 201 14.22 -1.29 -17.71
C ALA A 201 13.52 -2.07 -16.59
N TYR A 202 14.10 -2.10 -15.39
CA TYR A 202 13.45 -2.70 -14.21
C TYR A 202 12.10 -2.04 -13.90
N ASN A 203 12.07 -0.71 -13.86
CA ASN A 203 10.81 0.03 -13.61
C ASN A 203 9.71 -0.30 -14.64
N ARG A 204 10.06 -0.42 -15.92
CA ARG A 204 9.11 -0.80 -16.99
C ARG A 204 8.63 -2.23 -16.82
N LEU A 205 9.53 -3.17 -16.51
CA LEU A 205 9.17 -4.56 -16.22
C LEU A 205 8.19 -4.65 -15.05
N MET A 206 8.52 -4.02 -13.90
CA MET A 206 7.68 -4.04 -12.71
C MET A 206 6.29 -3.43 -12.96
N ASN A 207 6.23 -2.29 -13.65
CA ASN A 207 4.95 -1.68 -14.02
C ASN A 207 4.14 -2.58 -14.95
N HIS A 208 4.78 -3.26 -15.90
CA HIS A 208 4.08 -4.20 -16.78
C HIS A 208 3.51 -5.38 -15.99
N ILE A 209 4.29 -6.02 -15.12
CA ILE A 209 3.82 -7.14 -14.29
C ILE A 209 2.67 -6.70 -13.39
N ARG A 210 2.77 -5.54 -12.75
CA ARG A 210 1.68 -4.98 -11.94
C ARG A 210 0.37 -4.83 -12.75
N HIS A 211 0.44 -4.27 -13.95
CA HIS A 211 -0.72 -4.13 -14.83
C HIS A 211 -1.24 -5.48 -15.33
N MET A 212 -0.36 -6.42 -15.61
CA MET A 212 -0.72 -7.79 -16.00
C MET A 212 -1.52 -8.48 -14.87
N VAL A 213 -1.05 -8.39 -13.64
CA VAL A 213 -1.76 -8.94 -12.46
C VAL A 213 -3.12 -8.23 -12.27
N SER A 214 -3.17 -6.91 -12.40
CA SER A 214 -4.42 -6.14 -12.31
C SER A 214 -5.43 -6.56 -13.39
N ARG A 215 -4.99 -6.76 -14.64
CA ARG A 215 -5.88 -7.24 -15.71
C ARG A 215 -6.38 -8.65 -15.44
N ALA A 216 -5.53 -9.54 -14.95
CA ALA A 216 -5.95 -10.89 -14.57
C ALA A 216 -7.07 -10.87 -13.52
N ALA A 217 -6.96 -9.98 -12.50
CA ALA A 217 -7.97 -9.82 -11.47
C ALA A 217 -9.28 -9.18 -11.96
N THR A 218 -9.20 -8.24 -12.92
CA THR A 218 -10.38 -7.51 -13.44
C THR A 218 -11.02 -8.13 -14.68
N GLY A 219 -10.34 -9.09 -15.33
CA GLY A 219 -10.77 -9.67 -16.61
C GLY A 219 -10.58 -8.73 -17.80
N GLU A 220 -9.84 -7.62 -17.65
CA GLU A 220 -9.51 -6.72 -18.74
C GLU A 220 -8.59 -7.40 -19.74
N LYS A 221 -8.84 -7.17 -21.04
CA LYS A 221 -8.06 -7.79 -22.14
C LYS A 221 -7.17 -6.79 -22.84
N LEU A 222 -5.96 -7.22 -23.18
CA LEU A 222 -5.10 -6.49 -24.10
C LEU A 222 -5.77 -6.40 -25.49
N LYS A 223 -5.71 -5.23 -26.11
CA LYS A 223 -6.34 -4.94 -27.40
C LYS A 223 -5.51 -5.41 -28.60
N VAL A 224 -4.23 -5.62 -28.40
CA VAL A 224 -3.28 -5.99 -29.46
C VAL A 224 -2.58 -7.28 -29.05
N ASP A 225 -2.44 -8.20 -29.99
CA ASP A 225 -1.65 -9.43 -29.83
C ASP A 225 -0.31 -9.28 -30.56
N LEU A 226 0.78 -9.41 -29.83
CA LEU A 226 2.15 -9.32 -30.34
C LEU A 226 2.87 -10.67 -30.36
N ASN A 227 2.22 -11.76 -29.93
CA ASN A 227 2.85 -13.04 -29.68
C ASN A 227 3.60 -13.57 -30.90
N GLN A 228 2.96 -13.66 -32.05
CA GLN A 228 3.59 -14.19 -33.28
C GLN A 228 4.81 -13.39 -33.72
N PHE A 229 4.75 -12.06 -33.57
CA PHE A 229 5.88 -11.21 -33.96
C PHE A 229 7.04 -11.40 -32.96
N ILE A 230 6.77 -11.42 -31.66
CA ILE A 230 7.79 -11.54 -30.60
C ILE A 230 8.40 -12.94 -30.58
N GLU A 231 7.58 -13.99 -30.69
CA GLU A 231 8.07 -15.37 -30.75
C GLU A 231 9.03 -15.59 -31.91
N LYS A 232 8.74 -14.99 -33.05
CA LYS A 232 9.60 -15.10 -34.26
C LYS A 232 10.93 -14.33 -34.10
N ASN A 233 10.90 -13.13 -33.52
CA ASN A 233 12.08 -12.26 -33.49
C ASN A 233 12.91 -12.39 -32.20
N TYR A 234 12.29 -12.80 -31.08
CA TYR A 234 12.88 -12.91 -29.75
C TYR A 234 12.44 -14.21 -29.05
N PRO A 235 12.71 -15.39 -29.66
CA PRO A 235 12.16 -16.68 -29.18
C PRO A 235 12.58 -17.03 -27.75
N GLU A 236 13.80 -16.71 -27.34
CA GLU A 236 14.28 -16.97 -25.97
C GLU A 236 13.53 -16.14 -24.92
N SER A 237 13.35 -14.84 -25.17
CA SER A 237 12.63 -13.96 -24.27
C SER A 237 11.13 -14.29 -24.23
N PHE A 238 10.58 -14.77 -25.34
CA PHE A 238 9.20 -15.24 -25.42
C PHE A 238 9.00 -16.53 -24.60
N ALA A 239 9.90 -17.50 -24.71
CA ALA A 239 9.85 -18.72 -23.92
C ALA A 239 9.98 -18.42 -22.41
N LEU A 240 10.94 -17.55 -22.03
CA LEU A 240 11.15 -17.13 -20.65
C LEU A 240 9.90 -16.41 -20.10
N ALA A 241 9.28 -15.52 -20.87
CA ALA A 241 8.04 -14.85 -20.48
C ALA A 241 6.90 -15.85 -20.25
N GLY A 242 6.78 -16.86 -21.09
CA GLY A 242 5.79 -17.94 -20.92
C GLY A 242 5.99 -18.73 -19.62
N ASP A 243 7.23 -19.03 -19.26
CA ASP A 243 7.53 -19.69 -17.99
C ASP A 243 7.20 -18.80 -16.78
N ILE A 244 7.50 -17.50 -16.86
CA ILE A 244 7.16 -16.51 -15.81
C ILE A 244 5.63 -16.40 -15.66
N CYS A 245 4.88 -16.28 -16.76
CA CYS A 245 3.42 -16.23 -16.70
C CYS A 245 2.83 -17.46 -15.98
N LYS A 246 3.39 -18.64 -16.23
CA LYS A 246 2.95 -19.89 -15.58
C LYS A 246 3.27 -19.91 -14.08
N GLU A 247 4.49 -19.52 -13.69
CA GLU A 247 4.90 -19.51 -12.27
C GLU A 247 4.13 -18.42 -11.49
N LEU A 248 4.06 -17.21 -12.03
CA LEU A 248 3.30 -16.13 -11.42
C LEU A 248 1.80 -16.47 -11.30
N GLY A 249 1.26 -17.15 -12.31
CA GLY A 249 -0.13 -17.64 -12.29
C GLY A 249 -0.40 -18.64 -11.16
N LYS A 250 0.56 -19.53 -10.88
CA LYS A 250 0.47 -20.46 -9.75
C LYS A 250 0.54 -19.71 -8.40
N ASP A 251 1.50 -18.81 -8.26
CA ASP A 251 1.73 -18.07 -7.00
C ASP A 251 0.53 -17.18 -6.64
N LEU A 252 -0.08 -16.53 -7.63
CA LEU A 252 -1.21 -15.62 -7.43
C LEU A 252 -2.59 -16.29 -7.62
N ASN A 253 -2.62 -17.59 -7.95
CA ASN A 253 -3.84 -18.34 -8.27
C ASN A 253 -4.71 -17.65 -9.36
N HIS A 254 -4.04 -17.15 -10.41
CA HIS A 254 -4.65 -16.49 -11.55
C HIS A 254 -4.15 -17.09 -12.87
N GLU A 255 -5.03 -17.14 -13.88
CA GLU A 255 -4.63 -17.42 -15.26
C GLU A 255 -4.37 -16.12 -16.02
N PHE A 256 -3.18 -16.00 -16.58
CA PHE A 256 -2.86 -14.87 -17.46
C PHE A 256 -3.28 -15.19 -18.88
N LEU A 257 -3.70 -14.16 -19.62
CA LEU A 257 -4.07 -14.29 -21.01
C LEU A 257 -2.82 -14.56 -21.87
N ASP A 258 -2.96 -15.38 -22.91
CA ASP A 258 -1.85 -15.74 -23.79
C ASP A 258 -1.11 -14.54 -24.37
N ASN A 259 -1.81 -13.45 -24.69
CA ASN A 259 -1.21 -12.24 -25.24
C ASN A 259 -0.36 -11.42 -24.25
N GLU A 260 -0.41 -11.70 -22.95
CA GLU A 260 0.49 -11.11 -21.97
C GLU A 260 1.94 -11.54 -22.16
N THR A 261 2.15 -12.77 -22.66
CA THR A 261 3.48 -13.35 -22.88
C THR A 261 4.33 -12.50 -23.83
N GLY A 262 3.77 -12.03 -24.94
CA GLY A 262 4.51 -11.20 -25.91
C GLY A 262 4.90 -9.83 -25.32
N TYR A 263 4.02 -9.22 -24.56
CA TYR A 263 4.32 -7.94 -23.89
C TYR A 263 5.39 -8.11 -22.80
N LEU A 264 5.31 -9.15 -21.99
CA LEU A 264 6.32 -9.43 -20.97
C LEU A 264 7.68 -9.70 -21.62
N ALA A 265 7.70 -10.45 -22.73
CA ALA A 265 8.92 -10.78 -23.46
C ALA A 265 9.65 -9.53 -24.01
N ILE A 266 8.92 -8.50 -24.43
CA ILE A 266 9.53 -7.22 -24.85
C ILE A 266 10.29 -6.57 -23.68
N HIS A 267 9.73 -6.58 -22.48
CA HIS A 267 10.38 -6.00 -21.32
C HIS A 267 11.60 -6.80 -20.89
N ILE A 268 11.55 -8.12 -20.99
CA ILE A 268 12.71 -9.00 -20.75
C ILE A 268 13.81 -8.72 -21.77
N GLU A 269 13.47 -8.57 -23.04
CA GLU A 269 14.45 -8.27 -24.09
C GLU A 269 15.10 -6.90 -23.88
N GLN A 270 14.34 -5.88 -23.44
CA GLN A 270 14.91 -4.58 -23.09
C GLN A 270 15.94 -4.67 -21.97
N ILE A 271 15.69 -5.47 -20.92
CA ILE A 271 16.65 -5.70 -19.86
C ILE A 271 17.94 -6.30 -20.41
N LYS A 272 17.83 -7.30 -21.31
CA LYS A 272 19.02 -7.89 -21.94
C LYS A 272 19.81 -6.87 -22.76
N CYS A 273 19.12 -5.95 -23.46
CA CYS A 273 19.76 -4.94 -24.31
C CYS A 273 20.37 -3.79 -23.52
N ASP A 274 19.73 -3.28 -22.46
CA ASP A 274 20.21 -2.14 -21.66
C ASP A 274 21.54 -2.50 -20.96
N GLU A 275 21.74 -3.77 -20.64
CA GLU A 275 22.96 -4.25 -20.01
C GLU A 275 24.13 -4.49 -20.99
N MET A 276 23.86 -4.65 -22.28
CA MET A 276 24.91 -4.74 -23.31
C MET A 276 25.57 -3.40 -23.64
N VAL A 277 24.97 -2.28 -23.22
CA VAL A 277 25.50 -0.91 -23.44
C VAL A 277 26.41 -0.45 -22.30
N SER A 278 26.49 -1.21 -21.20
CA SER A 278 27.25 -0.86 -19.97
C SER A 278 28.65 -1.53 -19.90
N GLU A 279 29.04 -2.28 -20.92
CA GLU A 279 30.40 -2.80 -21.15
C GLU A 279 31.15 -1.93 -22.19
#